data_cae84bd09b1399847c75e2d31dac0b0b
#
_entry.id   cae84bd09b1399847c75e2d31dac0b0b
#
_cell.length_a   1.000
_cell.length_b   1.000
_cell.length_c   1.000
_cell.angle_alpha   90.00
_cell.angle_beta   90.00
_cell.angle_gamma   90.00
#
_symmetry.space_group_name_H-M   'P 1'
#
loop_
_entity.id
_entity.type
_entity.pdbx_description
1 polymer ?
#
loop_
_entity_poly.entity_id
_entity_poly.type
_entity_poly.pdbx_seq_one_letter_code
_entity_poly.pdbx_strand_id
1 'polypeptide(L)'
;MPITFLQIAETILREARKPLKPDEIINLAIDSGQLISKGKTPAFSMKARISTEIKKNGFSSKFMRFGPNRFALREFELKPYVLSRPFKKSIPKEIITCIDQINLKPISKNFGFFTELDDVLKILLNESNFSFFERKDAEKDIKFKQLISYVMLTNSNDEILTYKRGTYSNAHSMIKGSTCLGFGGHVQDIDTRKLFNRGFGGVFDTAEREVSEELKGVIPENLEIIGCINDDSSPEGVKHLSIVLKGTLPESFNIKLVGKELSINGVRFMTHNQLWEHFYEFEFWSQLIIRKFYRSFLSINPVVIKPSRFNILSNVIVFVGEIASGKTIICEILSKKLGFNHVSTRECVSKLIEMEDFGIKDRTEFQKKAEVFINKNEGPFLLAAEIQKNIGKSDKISVIDGIRHLETLNEIKKLHPNLIVIYIESTRDDSFRNYCNRSKGKATIDQFREVRHHPVEEEIQQIKYEADAYIFNGGDEEQLFEAFINWFNINKR
;
A
#
# COMPACT_ATOMS: atom_id res chain seq x y z
N MET A 1 -14.75 16.78 -43.40
CA MET A 1 -14.81 16.43 -41.96
C MET A 1 -14.24 17.58 -41.18
N PRO A 2 -14.80 17.97 -40.03
CA PRO A 2 -14.22 19.05 -39.23
C PRO A 2 -12.84 18.62 -38.72
N ILE A 3 -11.85 19.49 -38.89
CA ILE A 3 -10.48 19.26 -38.43
C ILE A 3 -10.48 19.17 -36.91
N THR A 4 -9.88 18.13 -36.35
CA THR A 4 -9.82 17.89 -34.90
C THR A 4 -8.71 18.74 -34.25
N PHE A 5 -8.84 19.01 -32.92
CA PHE A 5 -7.79 19.71 -32.17
C PHE A 5 -6.41 19.02 -32.25
N LEU A 6 -6.37 17.71 -32.37
CA LEU A 6 -5.10 16.98 -32.51
C LEU A 6 -4.49 17.17 -33.89
N GLN A 7 -5.30 17.19 -34.95
CA GLN A 7 -4.82 17.47 -36.29
C GLN A 7 -4.29 18.90 -36.41
N ILE A 8 -5.01 19.88 -35.84
CA ILE A 8 -4.54 21.27 -35.75
C ILE A 8 -3.21 21.35 -35.01
N ALA A 9 -3.10 20.69 -33.84
CA ALA A 9 -1.85 20.68 -33.07
C ALA A 9 -0.69 20.06 -33.86
N GLU A 10 -0.94 18.96 -34.56
CA GLU A 10 0.06 18.30 -35.42
C GLU A 10 0.54 19.25 -36.54
N THR A 11 -0.37 19.89 -37.24
CA THR A 11 -0.04 20.83 -38.33
C THR A 11 0.78 22.02 -37.81
N ILE A 12 0.29 22.70 -36.77
CA ILE A 12 0.96 23.89 -36.21
C ILE A 12 2.36 23.53 -35.66
N LEU A 13 2.50 22.41 -34.95
CA LEU A 13 3.81 21.95 -34.44
C LEU A 13 4.77 21.62 -35.58
N ARG A 14 4.27 20.98 -36.66
CA ARG A 14 5.08 20.64 -37.83
C ARG A 14 5.57 21.89 -38.59
N GLU A 15 4.69 22.88 -38.76
CA GLU A 15 5.03 24.16 -39.37
C GLU A 15 6.03 24.96 -38.52
N ALA A 16 5.81 25.01 -37.21
CA ALA A 16 6.67 25.75 -36.29
C ALA A 16 8.04 25.09 -36.05
N ARG A 17 8.18 23.78 -36.29
CA ARG A 17 9.39 22.95 -36.06
C ARG A 17 10.04 23.14 -34.68
N LYS A 18 9.26 23.47 -33.66
CA LYS A 18 9.73 23.69 -32.28
C LYS A 18 8.66 23.32 -31.28
N PRO A 19 9.04 23.01 -30.02
CA PRO A 19 8.08 22.77 -28.94
C PRO A 19 7.27 24.03 -28.61
N LEU A 20 5.94 23.89 -28.54
CA LEU A 20 5.02 24.99 -28.26
C LEU A 20 4.18 24.72 -27.01
N LYS A 21 3.71 25.79 -26.36
CA LYS A 21 2.68 25.72 -25.32
C LYS A 21 1.30 25.61 -25.99
N PRO A 22 0.27 25.09 -25.29
CA PRO A 22 -1.09 25.02 -25.83
C PRO A 22 -1.67 26.36 -26.31
N ASP A 23 -1.35 27.45 -25.59
CA ASP A 23 -1.75 28.81 -25.94
C ASP A 23 -1.07 29.26 -27.23
N GLU A 24 0.22 29.00 -27.39
CA GLU A 24 0.97 29.29 -28.60
C GLU A 24 0.40 28.52 -29.81
N ILE A 25 0.04 27.23 -29.62
CA ILE A 25 -0.59 26.42 -30.67
C ILE A 25 -1.97 27.01 -31.07
N ILE A 26 -2.78 27.41 -30.09
CA ILE A 26 -4.11 27.97 -30.33
C ILE A 26 -4.01 29.31 -31.05
N ASN A 27 -3.11 30.21 -30.61
CA ASN A 27 -2.94 31.50 -31.22
C ASN A 27 -2.51 31.35 -32.68
N LEU A 28 -1.49 30.53 -32.97
CA LEU A 28 -1.06 30.25 -34.33
C LEU A 28 -2.16 29.64 -35.20
N ALA A 29 -2.98 28.76 -34.62
CA ALA A 29 -4.11 28.13 -35.32
C ALA A 29 -5.23 29.13 -35.64
N ILE A 30 -5.45 30.12 -34.77
CA ILE A 30 -6.41 31.20 -35.00
C ILE A 30 -5.85 32.17 -36.08
N ASP A 31 -4.60 32.58 -35.93
CA ASP A 31 -3.93 33.52 -36.85
C ASP A 31 -3.85 32.94 -38.27
N SER A 32 -3.66 31.64 -38.42
CA SER A 32 -3.64 30.93 -39.70
C SER A 32 -5.04 30.53 -40.22
N GLY A 33 -6.11 30.89 -39.50
CA GLY A 33 -7.48 30.57 -39.89
C GLY A 33 -7.87 29.09 -39.78
N GLN A 34 -6.99 28.24 -39.21
CA GLN A 34 -7.21 26.80 -39.04
C GLN A 34 -8.17 26.49 -37.89
N LEU A 35 -8.35 27.42 -36.95
CA LEU A 35 -9.24 27.26 -35.80
C LEU A 35 -10.16 28.46 -35.63
N ILE A 36 -11.46 28.22 -35.69
CA ILE A 36 -12.49 29.17 -35.27
C ILE A 36 -13.05 28.64 -33.94
N SER A 37 -12.64 29.20 -32.82
CA SER A 37 -13.09 28.74 -31.51
C SER A 37 -14.08 29.69 -30.85
N LYS A 38 -15.28 29.22 -30.53
CA LYS A 38 -16.27 29.91 -29.68
C LYS A 38 -16.14 29.60 -28.20
N GLY A 39 -15.20 28.73 -27.82
CA GLY A 39 -15.02 28.25 -26.43
C GLY A 39 -14.21 29.23 -25.56
N LYS A 40 -14.56 29.32 -24.27
CA LYS A 40 -13.87 30.22 -23.33
C LYS A 40 -12.42 29.78 -22.97
N THR A 41 -12.05 28.50 -23.18
CA THR A 41 -10.74 27.95 -22.79
C THR A 41 -10.17 26.96 -23.83
N PRO A 42 -9.93 27.40 -25.09
CA PRO A 42 -9.47 26.48 -26.14
C PRO A 42 -8.07 25.91 -25.86
N ALA A 43 -7.17 26.68 -25.24
CA ALA A 43 -5.84 26.23 -24.87
C ALA A 43 -5.87 25.09 -23.81
N PHE A 44 -6.79 25.14 -22.85
CA PHE A 44 -6.97 24.07 -21.88
C PHE A 44 -7.48 22.80 -22.56
N SER A 45 -8.41 22.91 -23.47
CA SER A 45 -8.93 21.77 -24.25
C SER A 45 -7.84 21.17 -25.15
N MET A 46 -6.99 21.99 -25.77
CA MET A 46 -5.83 21.53 -26.54
C MET A 46 -4.86 20.73 -25.68
N LYS A 47 -4.46 21.28 -24.52
CA LYS A 47 -3.60 20.61 -23.54
C LYS A 47 -4.17 19.27 -23.11
N ALA A 48 -5.44 19.21 -22.76
CA ALA A 48 -6.11 18.00 -22.30
C ALA A 48 -6.07 16.92 -23.38
N ARG A 49 -6.40 17.25 -24.61
CA ARG A 49 -6.44 16.30 -25.74
C ARG A 49 -5.05 15.76 -26.10
N ILE A 50 -4.03 16.61 -26.18
CA ILE A 50 -2.65 16.16 -26.45
C ILE A 50 -2.15 15.27 -25.29
N SER A 51 -2.43 15.67 -24.04
CA SER A 51 -2.01 14.87 -22.87
C SER A 51 -2.71 13.50 -22.81
N THR A 52 -3.99 13.43 -23.19
CA THR A 52 -4.75 12.18 -23.28
C THR A 52 -4.22 11.29 -24.40
N GLU A 53 -3.90 11.86 -25.56
CA GLU A 53 -3.30 11.16 -26.68
C GLU A 53 -1.95 10.52 -26.30
N ILE A 54 -1.08 11.29 -25.66
CA ILE A 54 0.22 10.79 -25.18
C ILE A 54 0.02 9.68 -24.14
N LYS A 55 -0.95 9.84 -23.22
CA LYS A 55 -1.22 8.83 -22.19
C LYS A 55 -1.77 7.54 -22.78
N LYS A 56 -2.67 7.64 -23.78
CA LYS A 56 -3.32 6.47 -24.40
C LYS A 56 -2.37 5.67 -25.27
N ASN A 57 -1.56 6.34 -26.09
CA ASN A 57 -0.75 5.71 -27.12
C ASN A 57 0.74 5.58 -26.74
N GLY A 58 1.17 6.16 -25.61
CA GLY A 58 2.54 6.03 -25.11
C GLY A 58 3.59 6.43 -26.16
N PHE A 59 4.51 5.52 -26.45
CA PHE A 59 5.55 5.72 -27.47
C PHE A 59 5.03 5.74 -28.90
N SER A 60 3.83 5.22 -29.17
CA SER A 60 3.19 5.27 -30.50
C SER A 60 2.46 6.57 -30.76
N SER A 61 2.34 7.48 -29.79
CA SER A 61 1.77 8.81 -29.99
C SER A 61 2.69 9.65 -30.87
N LYS A 62 2.13 10.41 -31.82
CA LYS A 62 2.88 11.39 -32.60
C LYS A 62 3.41 12.54 -31.74
N PHE A 63 2.78 12.78 -30.59
CA PHE A 63 3.13 13.86 -29.68
C PHE A 63 4.04 13.37 -28.56
N MET A 64 4.86 14.28 -28.05
CA MET A 64 5.66 14.08 -26.85
C MET A 64 5.63 15.33 -25.96
N ARG A 65 5.85 15.14 -24.67
CA ARG A 65 6.04 16.25 -23.73
C ARG A 65 7.51 16.65 -23.73
N PHE A 66 7.79 17.93 -24.03
CA PHE A 66 9.16 18.46 -24.10
C PHE A 66 9.54 19.33 -22.90
N GLY A 67 8.56 19.79 -22.11
CA GLY A 67 8.82 20.63 -20.94
C GLY A 67 7.57 20.91 -20.12
N PRO A 68 7.66 21.74 -19.07
CA PRO A 68 6.50 22.20 -18.35
C PRO A 68 5.54 22.88 -19.31
N ASN A 69 4.37 22.28 -19.51
CA ASN A 69 3.32 22.79 -20.41
C ASN A 69 3.75 23.02 -21.86
N ARG A 70 4.77 22.29 -22.37
CA ARG A 70 5.21 22.33 -23.78
C ARG A 70 5.09 20.96 -24.41
N PHE A 71 4.65 20.96 -25.69
CA PHE A 71 4.49 19.75 -26.48
C PHE A 71 5.27 19.87 -27.79
N ALA A 72 5.71 18.74 -28.31
CA ALA A 72 6.42 18.62 -29.58
C ALA A 72 5.93 17.38 -30.33
N LEU A 73 6.27 17.27 -31.61
CA LEU A 73 6.13 16.03 -32.34
C LEU A 73 7.35 15.13 -32.10
N ARG A 74 7.14 13.82 -32.02
CA ARG A 74 8.25 12.85 -31.87
C ARG A 74 9.20 12.84 -33.04
N GLU A 75 8.71 13.13 -34.24
CA GLU A 75 9.53 13.25 -35.46
C GLU A 75 10.61 14.35 -35.38
N PHE A 76 10.57 15.21 -34.34
CA PHE A 76 11.64 16.19 -34.10
C PHE A 76 12.87 15.59 -33.41
N GLU A 77 12.83 14.31 -33.00
CA GLU A 77 13.93 13.58 -32.35
C GLU A 77 14.50 14.27 -31.09
N LEU A 78 13.68 15.07 -30.44
CA LEU A 78 14.07 15.79 -29.23
C LEU A 78 14.14 14.84 -28.03
N LYS A 79 15.07 15.08 -27.10
CA LYS A 79 15.13 14.33 -25.85
C LYS A 79 13.84 14.52 -25.05
N PRO A 80 13.17 13.43 -24.61
CA PRO A 80 11.97 13.51 -23.80
C PRO A 80 12.20 14.33 -22.52
N TYR A 81 11.27 15.18 -22.17
CA TYR A 81 11.32 15.88 -20.89
C TYR A 81 11.00 14.91 -19.76
N VAL A 82 12.00 14.63 -18.95
CA VAL A 82 11.84 13.92 -17.68
C VAL A 82 11.58 14.97 -16.61
N LEU A 83 10.46 14.88 -15.91
CA LEU A 83 10.15 15.76 -14.76
C LEU A 83 11.22 15.53 -13.67
N SER A 84 12.25 16.37 -13.66
CA SER A 84 13.37 16.29 -12.72
C SER A 84 13.05 16.83 -11.32
N ARG A 85 11.85 17.32 -11.09
CA ARG A 85 11.41 17.79 -9.76
C ARG A 85 10.23 16.95 -9.30
N PRO A 86 10.40 16.13 -8.24
CA PRO A 86 9.24 15.62 -7.54
C PRO A 86 8.39 16.83 -7.10
N PHE A 87 7.09 16.76 -7.35
CA PHE A 87 6.15 17.74 -6.80
C PHE A 87 6.34 17.72 -5.29
N LYS A 88 6.98 18.76 -4.70
CA LYS A 88 7.05 18.90 -3.26
C LYS A 88 5.62 19.17 -2.80
N LYS A 89 4.96 18.14 -2.30
CA LYS A 89 3.69 18.30 -1.59
C LYS A 89 3.94 19.17 -0.38
N SER A 90 3.27 20.31 -0.30
CA SER A 90 3.21 21.05 0.94
C SER A 90 2.31 20.29 1.91
N ILE A 91 2.82 19.96 3.09
CA ILE A 91 1.99 19.47 4.19
C ILE A 91 1.01 20.60 4.55
N PRO A 92 -0.30 20.33 4.66
CA PRO A 92 -1.25 21.35 5.08
C PRO A 92 -0.84 22.01 6.38
N LYS A 93 -1.11 23.31 6.51
CA LYS A 93 -0.92 24.05 7.76
C LYS A 93 -2.12 23.76 8.67
N GLU A 94 -2.10 22.65 9.33
CA GLU A 94 -3.12 22.19 10.28
C GLU A 94 -2.46 22.00 11.64
N ILE A 95 -3.17 22.39 12.70
CA ILE A 95 -2.84 22.00 14.07
C ILE A 95 -3.61 20.75 14.35
N ILE A 96 -2.90 19.68 14.63
CA ILE A 96 -3.48 18.35 14.83
C ILE A 96 -3.31 17.87 16.25
N THR A 97 -4.22 17.00 16.68
CA THR A 97 -4.19 16.36 17.99
C THR A 97 -3.25 15.16 17.97
N CYS A 98 -2.37 15.12 18.94
CA CYS A 98 -1.39 14.06 19.13
C CYS A 98 -1.48 13.50 20.56
N ILE A 99 -1.11 12.24 20.74
CA ILE A 99 -1.05 11.57 22.04
C ILE A 99 0.39 11.08 22.24
N ASP A 100 0.99 11.40 23.39
CA ASP A 100 2.31 10.89 23.77
C ASP A 100 2.25 9.36 23.86
N GLN A 101 3.23 8.66 23.29
CA GLN A 101 3.31 7.20 23.34
C GLN A 101 3.35 6.65 24.77
N ILE A 102 3.82 7.44 25.75
CA ILE A 102 3.80 7.03 27.15
C ILE A 102 2.38 6.83 27.67
N ASN A 103 1.42 7.64 27.18
CA ASN A 103 0.00 7.55 27.54
C ASN A 103 -0.71 6.40 26.84
N LEU A 104 -0.06 5.79 25.82
CA LEU A 104 -0.57 4.62 25.10
C LEU A 104 -0.11 3.29 25.69
N LYS A 105 0.64 3.29 26.82
CA LYS A 105 1.05 2.05 27.49
C LYS A 105 -0.07 1.06 27.78
N PRO A 106 -1.29 1.48 28.22
CA PRO A 106 -2.40 0.56 28.45
C PRO A 106 -2.75 -0.29 27.23
N ILE A 107 -2.66 0.29 26.02
CA ILE A 107 -2.96 -0.38 24.75
C ILE A 107 -1.71 -0.87 24.00
N SER A 108 -0.55 -0.85 24.65
CA SER A 108 0.72 -1.20 24.00
C SER A 108 0.81 -2.66 23.55
N LYS A 109 -0.03 -3.54 24.10
CA LYS A 109 -0.14 -4.95 23.70
C LYS A 109 -1.11 -5.19 22.55
N ASN A 110 -1.97 -4.21 22.26
CA ASN A 110 -2.98 -4.31 21.23
C ASN A 110 -2.41 -3.78 19.91
N PHE A 111 -2.34 -4.63 18.89
CA PHE A 111 -1.74 -4.30 17.60
C PHE A 111 -2.73 -4.47 16.46
N GLY A 112 -2.47 -3.72 15.38
CA GLY A 112 -3.33 -3.72 14.24
C GLY A 112 -4.70 -3.14 14.60
N PHE A 113 -5.76 -3.74 14.10
CA PHE A 113 -7.14 -3.36 14.43
C PHE A 113 -7.69 -4.24 15.56
N PHE A 114 -8.20 -3.62 16.61
CA PHE A 114 -8.79 -4.29 17.78
C PHE A 114 -10.06 -3.60 18.24
N THR A 115 -10.92 -4.34 18.95
CA THR A 115 -12.28 -3.95 19.36
C THR A 115 -12.44 -3.85 20.88
N GLU A 116 -11.43 -4.17 21.64
CA GLU A 116 -11.36 -4.02 23.09
C GLU A 116 -11.04 -2.55 23.41
N LEU A 117 -12.07 -1.75 23.69
CA LEU A 117 -11.97 -0.29 23.69
C LEU A 117 -11.84 0.37 25.07
N ASP A 118 -12.02 -0.36 26.18
CA ASP A 118 -12.07 0.23 27.51
C ASP A 118 -10.89 1.16 27.83
N ASP A 119 -9.67 0.74 27.51
CA ASP A 119 -8.49 1.56 27.76
C ASP A 119 -8.33 2.67 26.71
N VAL A 120 -8.76 2.44 25.47
CA VAL A 120 -8.79 3.49 24.43
C VAL A 120 -9.73 4.62 24.85
N LEU A 121 -10.95 4.29 25.30
CA LEU A 121 -11.93 5.27 25.74
C LEU A 121 -11.45 6.07 26.96
N LYS A 122 -10.80 5.42 27.94
CA LYS A 122 -10.16 6.13 29.07
C LYS A 122 -9.10 7.12 28.61
N ILE A 123 -8.27 6.74 27.62
CA ILE A 123 -7.26 7.62 27.06
C ILE A 123 -7.92 8.83 26.38
N LEU A 124 -8.96 8.61 25.57
CA LEU A 124 -9.66 9.65 24.83
C LEU A 124 -10.52 10.58 25.70
N LEU A 125 -10.99 10.10 26.84
CA LEU A 125 -11.76 10.91 27.80
C LEU A 125 -10.87 11.82 28.66
N ASN A 126 -9.59 11.56 28.72
CA ASN A 126 -8.63 12.36 29.50
C ASN A 126 -7.94 13.40 28.61
N GLU A 127 -8.45 14.62 28.61
CA GLU A 127 -7.91 15.73 27.79
C GLU A 127 -6.44 16.05 28.07
N SER A 128 -5.90 15.69 29.25
CA SER A 128 -4.48 15.90 29.57
C SER A 128 -3.54 14.99 28.74
N ASN A 129 -4.06 13.99 28.07
CA ASN A 129 -3.30 13.13 27.17
C ASN A 129 -3.03 13.79 25.81
N PHE A 130 -3.73 14.90 25.49
CA PHE A 130 -3.63 15.53 24.19
C PHE A 130 -2.56 16.62 24.15
N SER A 131 -1.83 16.63 23.06
CA SER A 131 -0.89 17.68 22.67
C SER A 131 -1.26 18.15 21.27
N PHE A 132 -1.02 19.42 20.97
CA PHE A 132 -1.41 20.03 19.71
C PHE A 132 -0.16 20.53 18.99
N PHE A 133 0.09 20.04 17.79
CA PHE A 133 1.25 20.38 16.98
C PHE A 133 0.86 20.79 15.56
N GLU A 134 1.67 21.65 14.94
CA GLU A 134 1.57 21.75 13.48
C GLU A 134 1.86 20.38 12.85
N ARG A 135 1.04 19.94 11.94
CA ARG A 135 1.16 18.65 11.26
C ARG A 135 2.57 18.38 10.73
N LYS A 136 3.22 19.42 10.18
CA LYS A 136 4.60 19.34 9.68
C LYS A 136 5.62 18.91 10.75
N ASP A 137 5.39 19.31 11.99
CA ASP A 137 6.30 18.99 13.09
C ASP A 137 5.95 17.63 13.71
N ALA A 138 4.66 17.31 13.86
CA ALA A 138 4.19 16.00 14.27
C ALA A 138 4.69 14.86 13.34
N GLU A 139 4.80 15.11 12.05
CA GLU A 139 5.32 14.13 11.07
C GLU A 139 6.79 13.75 11.31
N LYS A 140 7.54 14.55 12.06
CA LYS A 140 8.97 14.32 12.33
C LYS A 140 9.24 13.67 13.67
N ASP A 141 8.28 13.73 14.60
CA ASP A 141 8.47 13.27 15.98
C ASP A 141 7.66 12.00 16.25
N ILE A 142 8.37 10.88 16.35
CA ILE A 142 7.76 9.57 16.63
C ILE A 142 7.40 9.35 18.11
N LYS A 143 7.69 10.30 19.00
CA LYS A 143 7.26 10.21 20.41
C LYS A 143 5.76 10.36 20.55
N PHE A 144 5.12 10.97 19.57
CA PHE A 144 3.70 11.23 19.55
C PHE A 144 3.02 10.46 18.43
N LYS A 145 1.82 9.93 18.71
CA LYS A 145 0.93 9.44 17.67
C LYS A 145 -0.12 10.48 17.35
N GLN A 146 -0.25 10.78 16.06
CA GLN A 146 -1.27 11.67 15.51
C GLN A 146 -2.62 10.94 15.57
N LEU A 147 -3.63 11.59 16.14
CA LEU A 147 -4.97 11.01 16.26
C LEU A 147 -5.72 11.14 14.92
N ILE A 148 -6.23 10.02 14.44
CA ILE A 148 -6.98 9.91 13.18
C ILE A 148 -8.40 9.45 13.49
N SER A 149 -9.38 10.06 12.86
CA SER A 149 -10.74 9.53 12.75
C SER A 149 -10.89 8.81 11.41
N TYR A 150 -11.34 7.55 11.44
CA TYR A 150 -11.47 6.69 10.26
C TYR A 150 -12.89 6.09 10.24
N VAL A 151 -13.73 6.51 9.31
CA VAL A 151 -15.16 6.21 9.30
C VAL A 151 -15.52 5.23 8.22
N MET A 152 -16.02 4.07 8.59
CA MET A 152 -16.68 3.15 7.67
C MET A 152 -18.15 3.55 7.50
N LEU A 153 -18.60 3.62 6.26
CA LEU A 153 -19.97 4.00 5.93
C LEU A 153 -20.72 2.85 5.26
N THR A 154 -21.92 2.58 5.76
CA THR A 154 -22.79 1.55 5.20
C THR A 154 -24.11 2.15 4.70
N ASN A 155 -24.73 1.46 3.75
CA ASN A 155 -26.11 1.73 3.35
C ASN A 155 -27.10 0.86 4.16
N SER A 156 -28.38 0.98 3.87
CA SER A 156 -29.46 0.19 4.51
C SER A 156 -29.36 -1.32 4.27
N ASN A 157 -28.60 -1.77 3.27
CA ASN A 157 -28.35 -3.18 2.97
C ASN A 157 -27.07 -3.72 3.63
N ASP A 158 -26.44 -2.96 4.54
CA ASP A 158 -25.14 -3.25 5.15
C ASP A 158 -23.99 -3.44 4.13
N GLU A 159 -24.15 -2.86 2.94
CA GLU A 159 -23.05 -2.79 1.99
C GLU A 159 -22.15 -1.60 2.35
N ILE A 160 -20.84 -1.78 2.20
CA ILE A 160 -19.83 -0.83 2.64
C ILE A 160 -19.46 0.10 1.48
N LEU A 161 -19.51 1.42 1.74
CA LEU A 161 -19.03 2.40 0.78
C LEU A 161 -17.51 2.37 0.72
N THR A 162 -16.97 2.19 -0.48
CA THR A 162 -15.54 2.13 -0.75
C THR A 162 -15.14 3.12 -1.83
N TYR A 163 -13.88 3.52 -1.86
CA TYR A 163 -13.36 4.41 -2.90
C TYR A 163 -11.90 4.10 -3.23
N LYS A 164 -11.43 4.55 -4.40
CA LYS A 164 -10.01 4.49 -4.76
C LYS A 164 -9.33 5.83 -4.46
N ARG A 165 -8.22 5.79 -3.73
CA ARG A 165 -7.40 6.99 -3.49
C ARG A 165 -6.86 7.55 -4.79
N GLY A 166 -7.11 8.83 -5.02
CA GLY A 166 -6.63 9.54 -6.20
C GLY A 166 -5.11 9.69 -6.20
N THR A 167 -4.54 9.85 -7.38
CA THR A 167 -3.09 10.09 -7.56
C THR A 167 -2.63 11.44 -6.99
N TYR A 168 -3.56 12.35 -6.73
CA TYR A 168 -3.32 13.68 -6.14
C TYR A 168 -3.59 13.73 -4.63
N SER A 169 -3.97 12.62 -4.01
CA SER A 169 -4.10 12.57 -2.55
C SER A 169 -2.77 12.88 -1.87
N ASN A 170 -2.81 13.49 -0.68
CA ASN A 170 -1.61 13.71 0.15
C ASN A 170 -1.03 12.41 0.72
N ALA A 171 -1.63 11.29 0.41
CA ALA A 171 -1.20 9.98 0.82
C ALA A 171 0.20 9.62 0.31
N HIS A 172 0.90 8.79 1.07
CA HIS A 172 2.18 8.21 0.68
C HIS A 172 2.06 7.50 -0.69
N SER A 173 3.14 7.49 -1.48
CA SER A 173 3.14 6.93 -2.83
C SER A 173 2.65 5.47 -2.90
N MET A 174 2.87 4.71 -1.84
CA MET A 174 2.49 3.29 -1.73
C MET A 174 0.98 3.02 -1.64
N ILE A 175 0.19 3.99 -1.13
CA ILE A 175 -1.28 3.82 -1.00
C ILE A 175 -2.08 4.53 -2.09
N LYS A 176 -1.40 5.15 -3.05
CA LYS A 176 -2.05 5.78 -4.20
C LYS A 176 -2.66 4.73 -5.13
N GLY A 177 -3.94 4.90 -5.43
CA GLY A 177 -4.69 3.97 -6.27
C GLY A 177 -5.24 2.76 -5.53
N SER A 178 -4.90 2.59 -4.23
CA SER A 178 -5.51 1.56 -3.39
C SER A 178 -6.97 1.88 -3.11
N THR A 179 -7.76 0.83 -2.90
CA THR A 179 -9.14 0.94 -2.42
C THR A 179 -9.15 1.20 -0.91
N CYS A 180 -10.06 2.02 -0.42
CA CYS A 180 -10.23 2.33 1.00
C CYS A 180 -11.67 2.06 1.42
N LEU A 181 -11.87 1.57 2.65
CA LEU A 181 -13.18 1.50 3.29
C LEU A 181 -13.47 2.75 4.13
N GLY A 182 -12.44 3.46 4.59
CA GLY A 182 -12.62 4.52 5.56
C GLY A 182 -12.42 5.89 4.97
N PHE A 183 -13.34 6.75 5.33
CA PHE A 183 -13.30 8.19 5.10
C PHE A 183 -12.78 8.85 6.37
N GLY A 184 -11.94 9.88 6.26
CA GLY A 184 -11.47 10.54 7.46
C GLY A 184 -10.08 11.15 7.36
N GLY A 185 -9.63 11.72 8.47
CA GLY A 185 -8.39 12.48 8.54
C GLY A 185 -7.92 12.74 9.96
N HIS A 186 -6.99 13.67 10.09
CA HIS A 186 -6.44 14.07 11.37
C HIS A 186 -7.48 14.80 12.21
N VAL A 187 -7.53 14.46 13.49
CA VAL A 187 -8.28 15.25 14.46
C VAL A 187 -7.57 16.58 14.64
N GLN A 188 -8.24 17.66 14.31
CA GLN A 188 -7.69 19.02 14.44
C GLN A 188 -8.03 19.63 15.81
N ASP A 189 -7.28 20.63 16.23
CA ASP A 189 -7.52 21.34 17.48
C ASP A 189 -8.92 22.01 17.52
N ILE A 190 -9.42 22.43 16.37
CA ILE A 190 -10.78 22.99 16.23
C ILE A 190 -11.88 21.95 16.52
N ASP A 191 -11.62 20.67 16.28
CA ASP A 191 -12.57 19.59 16.51
C ASP A 191 -12.66 19.26 18.02
N THR A 192 -11.59 19.50 18.77
CA THR A 192 -11.55 19.28 20.24
C THR A 192 -12.14 20.43 21.04
N ARG A 193 -12.18 21.65 20.49
CA ARG A 193 -12.57 22.89 21.20
C ARG A 193 -14.02 23.31 21.00
N LYS A 194 -14.82 22.53 20.31
CA LYS A 194 -16.24 22.86 20.10
C LYS A 194 -16.99 22.85 21.44
N LEU A 195 -17.84 23.88 21.65
CA LEU A 195 -18.62 24.07 22.87
C LEU A 195 -19.55 22.89 23.19
N PHE A 196 -19.90 22.10 22.18
CA PHE A 196 -20.81 20.95 22.24
C PHE A 196 -20.11 19.70 21.63
N ASN A 197 -18.80 19.54 21.83
CA ASN A 197 -18.13 18.34 21.36
C ASN A 197 -18.72 17.11 22.08
N ARG A 198 -18.78 15.98 21.39
CA ARG A 198 -19.30 14.72 21.95
C ARG A 198 -18.30 14.06 22.91
N GLY A 199 -17.22 14.75 23.27
CA GLY A 199 -16.09 14.17 24.00
C GLY A 199 -15.17 13.33 23.10
N PHE A 200 -14.41 12.42 23.70
CA PHE A 200 -13.51 11.52 22.99
C PHE A 200 -12.50 12.24 22.09
N GLY A 201 -12.00 13.41 22.55
CA GLY A 201 -10.92 14.14 21.87
C GLY A 201 -11.28 14.66 20.47
N GLY A 202 -12.55 14.92 20.17
CA GLY A 202 -12.99 15.47 18.88
C GLY A 202 -13.11 14.45 17.74
N VAL A 203 -13.00 13.15 18.04
CA VAL A 203 -13.03 12.08 17.02
C VAL A 203 -14.34 12.07 16.23
N PHE A 204 -15.49 12.26 16.88
CA PHE A 204 -16.80 12.31 16.22
C PHE A 204 -16.98 13.57 15.36
N ASP A 205 -16.52 14.71 15.85
CA ASP A 205 -16.59 15.97 15.12
C ASP A 205 -15.70 15.94 13.86
N THR A 206 -14.53 15.32 13.97
CA THR A 206 -13.66 15.04 12.82
C THR A 206 -14.34 14.10 11.83
N ALA A 207 -14.99 13.03 12.31
CA ALA A 207 -15.70 12.07 11.48
C ALA A 207 -16.75 12.76 10.61
N GLU A 208 -17.60 13.58 11.22
CA GLU A 208 -18.65 14.32 10.50
C GLU A 208 -18.06 15.33 9.52
N ARG A 209 -17.02 16.08 9.92
CA ARG A 209 -16.36 17.07 9.06
C ARG A 209 -15.73 16.42 7.84
N GLU A 210 -14.90 15.41 8.03
CA GLU A 210 -14.20 14.73 6.94
C GLU A 210 -15.16 14.04 5.97
N VAL A 211 -16.18 13.32 6.50
CA VAL A 211 -17.21 12.70 5.66
C VAL A 211 -17.97 13.78 4.86
N SER A 212 -18.34 14.89 5.51
CA SER A 212 -19.04 15.99 4.85
C SER A 212 -18.19 16.65 3.75
N GLU A 213 -16.89 16.84 3.99
CA GLU A 213 -15.95 17.38 3.00
C GLU A 213 -15.77 16.43 1.82
N GLU A 214 -15.52 15.15 2.09
CA GLU A 214 -15.24 14.15 1.06
C GLU A 214 -16.49 13.72 0.27
N LEU A 215 -17.67 13.71 0.90
CA LEU A 215 -18.95 13.30 0.30
C LEU A 215 -19.92 14.47 0.05
N LYS A 216 -19.41 15.71 -0.04
CA LYS A 216 -20.17 16.90 -0.45
C LYS A 216 -21.39 17.24 0.40
N GLY A 217 -21.20 17.34 1.68
CA GLY A 217 -22.21 17.75 2.64
C GLY A 217 -23.03 16.60 3.21
N VAL A 218 -22.64 15.36 2.98
CA VAL A 218 -23.25 14.19 3.61
C VAL A 218 -22.83 14.13 5.08
N ILE A 219 -23.80 14.00 5.98
CA ILE A 219 -23.57 13.78 7.39
C ILE A 219 -23.96 12.32 7.69
N PRO A 220 -23.06 11.51 8.23
CA PRO A 220 -23.36 10.12 8.57
C PRO A 220 -24.30 10.06 9.78
N GLU A 221 -25.17 9.07 9.78
CA GLU A 221 -26.07 8.76 10.87
C GLU A 221 -25.50 7.63 11.73
N ASN A 222 -25.94 7.54 12.99
CA ASN A 222 -25.62 6.44 13.91
C ASN A 222 -24.13 6.15 14.05
N LEU A 223 -23.30 7.21 14.14
CA LEU A 223 -21.88 7.06 14.34
C LEU A 223 -21.56 6.39 15.69
N GLU A 224 -20.80 5.30 15.63
CA GLU A 224 -20.32 4.57 16.81
C GLU A 224 -18.84 4.21 16.65
N ILE A 225 -18.08 4.19 17.75
CA ILE A 225 -16.70 3.70 17.78
C ILE A 225 -16.73 2.17 17.80
N ILE A 226 -16.16 1.56 16.78
CA ILE A 226 -16.16 0.10 16.63
C ILE A 226 -14.79 -0.52 16.84
N GLY A 227 -13.73 0.28 16.91
CA GLY A 227 -12.38 -0.23 17.09
C GLY A 227 -11.31 0.84 17.07
N CYS A 228 -10.10 0.39 17.24
CA CYS A 228 -8.90 1.22 17.17
C CYS A 228 -7.83 0.52 16.32
N ILE A 229 -7.11 1.29 15.51
CA ILE A 229 -5.92 0.83 14.80
C ILE A 229 -4.69 1.43 15.47
N ASN A 230 -3.87 0.55 16.04
CA ASN A 230 -2.55 0.85 16.57
C ASN A 230 -1.55 -0.04 15.85
N ASP A 231 -1.02 0.44 14.73
CA ASP A 231 -0.17 -0.34 13.85
C ASP A 231 1.21 0.31 13.70
N ASP A 232 2.22 -0.31 14.31
CA ASP A 232 3.60 0.14 14.18
C ASP A 232 4.36 -0.67 13.09
N SER A 233 3.66 -1.35 12.19
CA SER A 233 4.30 -2.19 11.16
C SER A 233 4.85 -1.40 9.98
N SER A 234 4.53 -0.11 9.90
CA SER A 234 4.99 0.77 8.85
C SER A 234 5.47 2.11 9.42
N PRO A 235 6.33 2.85 8.72
CA PRO A 235 6.78 4.18 9.12
C PRO A 235 5.62 5.16 9.35
N GLU A 236 4.53 5.02 8.59
CA GLU A 236 3.33 5.83 8.76
C GLU A 236 2.50 5.35 9.97
N GLY A 237 2.38 4.03 10.16
CA GLY A 237 1.62 3.46 11.28
C GLY A 237 2.22 3.82 12.64
N VAL A 238 3.55 3.89 12.75
CA VAL A 238 4.24 4.31 14.00
C VAL A 238 3.79 5.70 14.45
N LYS A 239 3.44 6.57 13.51
CA LYS A 239 3.09 7.98 13.76
C LYS A 239 1.60 8.19 14.04
N HIS A 240 0.75 7.19 13.82
CA HIS A 240 -0.70 7.37 13.85
C HIS A 240 -1.38 6.43 14.84
N LEU A 241 -2.43 6.92 15.47
CA LEU A 241 -3.43 6.14 16.19
C LEU A 241 -4.78 6.44 15.57
N SER A 242 -5.46 5.44 15.04
CA SER A 242 -6.74 5.66 14.37
C SER A 242 -7.90 5.11 15.17
N ILE A 243 -8.90 5.93 15.42
CA ILE A 243 -10.16 5.50 15.99
C ILE A 243 -11.10 5.20 14.82
N VAL A 244 -11.56 3.96 14.79
CA VAL A 244 -12.44 3.47 13.73
C VAL A 244 -13.89 3.61 14.15
N LEU A 245 -14.65 4.32 13.34
CA LEU A 245 -16.08 4.50 13.52
C LEU A 245 -16.85 3.78 12.42
N LYS A 246 -18.07 3.38 12.73
CA LYS A 246 -19.06 2.94 11.75
C LYS A 246 -20.22 3.93 11.79
N GLY A 247 -20.73 4.28 10.62
CA GLY A 247 -21.91 5.11 10.44
C GLY A 247 -22.76 4.64 9.29
N THR A 248 -24.02 5.05 9.27
CA THR A 248 -24.95 4.79 8.18
C THR A 248 -25.08 6.02 7.28
N LEU A 249 -25.20 5.79 6.00
CA LEU A 249 -25.51 6.84 5.05
C LEU A 249 -27.00 7.14 5.08
N PRO A 250 -27.41 8.43 5.02
CA PRO A 250 -28.82 8.78 4.95
C PRO A 250 -29.47 8.20 3.69
N GLU A 251 -30.77 7.89 3.73
CA GLU A 251 -31.50 7.35 2.57
C GLU A 251 -31.42 8.27 1.34
N SER A 252 -31.26 9.56 1.56
CA SER A 252 -31.07 10.57 0.49
C SER A 252 -29.71 10.52 -0.21
N PHE A 253 -28.78 9.69 0.27
CA PHE A 253 -27.45 9.60 -0.30
C PHE A 253 -27.48 9.09 -1.74
N ASN A 254 -26.86 9.86 -2.63
CA ASN A 254 -26.76 9.51 -4.05
C ASN A 254 -25.30 9.40 -4.49
N ILE A 255 -24.83 8.19 -4.65
CA ILE A 255 -23.44 7.89 -5.07
C ILE A 255 -23.04 8.56 -6.39
N LYS A 256 -24.00 8.85 -7.30
CA LYS A 256 -23.72 9.51 -8.58
C LYS A 256 -23.29 10.97 -8.44
N LEU A 257 -23.55 11.58 -7.28
CA LEU A 257 -23.17 12.96 -6.97
C LEU A 257 -21.78 13.06 -6.35
N VAL A 258 -21.21 11.93 -5.96
CA VAL A 258 -19.90 11.80 -5.31
C VAL A 258 -18.86 11.29 -6.31
N GLY A 259 -17.59 11.57 -6.07
CA GLY A 259 -16.50 10.87 -6.78
C GLY A 259 -15.98 11.54 -8.05
N LYS A 260 -16.14 12.86 -8.17
CA LYS A 260 -15.45 13.67 -9.22
C LYS A 260 -14.32 14.53 -8.65
N GLU A 261 -13.92 14.30 -7.42
CA GLU A 261 -12.78 15.01 -6.84
C GLU A 261 -11.46 14.32 -7.14
N LEU A 262 -10.37 15.09 -7.14
CA LEU A 262 -9.03 14.59 -7.46
C LEU A 262 -8.50 13.62 -6.40
N SER A 263 -9.07 13.63 -5.19
CA SER A 263 -8.67 12.81 -4.04
C SER A 263 -9.40 11.47 -3.96
N ILE A 264 -10.67 11.41 -4.41
CA ILE A 264 -11.55 10.25 -4.30
C ILE A 264 -12.07 9.86 -5.69
N ASN A 265 -11.85 8.62 -6.09
CA ASN A 265 -12.29 8.08 -7.36
C ASN A 265 -12.96 6.71 -7.17
N GLY A 266 -13.82 6.33 -8.10
CA GLY A 266 -14.38 4.98 -8.16
C GLY A 266 -15.16 4.58 -6.91
N VAL A 267 -15.93 5.52 -6.37
CA VAL A 267 -16.80 5.28 -5.21
C VAL A 267 -17.85 4.23 -5.56
N ARG A 268 -17.95 3.18 -4.75
CA ARG A 268 -18.89 2.07 -4.96
C ARG A 268 -19.26 1.41 -3.65
N PHE A 269 -20.44 0.83 -3.60
CA PHE A 269 -20.80 -0.09 -2.53
C PHE A 269 -20.23 -1.48 -2.80
N MET A 270 -19.79 -2.14 -1.76
CA MET A 270 -19.31 -3.52 -1.79
C MET A 270 -20.00 -4.34 -0.70
N THR A 271 -20.45 -5.53 -1.09
CA THR A 271 -20.88 -6.57 -0.14
C THR A 271 -19.66 -7.15 0.60
N HIS A 272 -19.89 -7.84 1.71
CA HIS A 272 -18.84 -8.51 2.47
C HIS A 272 -18.02 -9.50 1.62
N ASN A 273 -18.67 -10.23 0.70
CA ASN A 273 -17.98 -11.13 -0.20
C ASN A 273 -17.06 -10.37 -1.16
N GLN A 274 -17.53 -9.27 -1.74
CA GLN A 274 -16.74 -8.44 -2.63
C GLN A 274 -15.54 -7.79 -1.94
N LEU A 275 -15.62 -7.49 -0.62
CA LEU A 275 -14.45 -7.03 0.13
C LEU A 275 -13.33 -8.08 0.11
N TRP A 276 -13.66 -9.37 0.22
CA TRP A 276 -12.67 -10.44 0.15
C TRP A 276 -12.19 -10.72 -1.27
N GLU A 277 -13.05 -10.68 -2.27
CA GLU A 277 -12.67 -10.82 -3.68
C GLU A 277 -11.65 -9.76 -4.10
N HIS A 278 -11.77 -8.54 -3.55
CA HIS A 278 -10.89 -7.41 -3.84
C HIS A 278 -9.89 -7.10 -2.72
N PHE A 279 -9.69 -8.00 -1.77
CA PHE A 279 -8.94 -7.77 -0.53
C PHE A 279 -7.57 -7.11 -0.76
N TYR A 280 -6.81 -7.54 -1.74
CA TYR A 280 -5.46 -7.00 -2.03
C TYR A 280 -5.44 -5.67 -2.80
N GLU A 281 -6.60 -5.20 -3.25
CA GLU A 281 -6.73 -3.84 -3.78
C GLU A 281 -6.85 -2.80 -2.66
N PHE A 282 -7.17 -3.24 -1.44
CA PHE A 282 -7.34 -2.35 -0.30
C PHE A 282 -6.01 -1.91 0.30
N GLU A 283 -6.00 -0.69 0.83
CA GLU A 283 -4.90 -0.21 1.66
C GLU A 283 -4.85 -0.97 2.99
N PHE A 284 -3.70 -0.88 3.68
CA PHE A 284 -3.41 -1.78 4.78
C PHE A 284 -4.38 -1.69 5.97
N TRP A 285 -4.82 -0.50 6.37
CA TRP A 285 -5.78 -0.35 7.48
C TRP A 285 -7.15 -0.94 7.13
N SER A 286 -7.61 -0.73 5.89
CA SER A 286 -8.81 -1.40 5.39
C SER A 286 -8.68 -2.92 5.45
N GLN A 287 -7.53 -3.47 5.09
CA GLN A 287 -7.27 -4.90 5.19
C GLN A 287 -7.34 -5.40 6.65
N LEU A 288 -6.77 -4.66 7.61
CA LEU A 288 -6.87 -5.00 9.04
C LEU A 288 -8.32 -5.09 9.52
N ILE A 289 -9.14 -4.12 9.12
CA ILE A 289 -10.57 -4.08 9.45
C ILE A 289 -11.29 -5.26 8.80
N ILE A 290 -11.12 -5.48 7.50
CA ILE A 290 -11.77 -6.59 6.77
C ILE A 290 -11.48 -7.93 7.47
N ARG A 291 -10.25 -8.18 7.86
CA ARG A 291 -9.84 -9.41 8.54
C ARG A 291 -10.53 -9.61 9.89
N LYS A 292 -10.66 -8.56 10.67
CA LYS A 292 -11.24 -8.67 12.02
C LYS A 292 -12.76 -8.79 11.98
N PHE A 293 -13.43 -7.93 11.19
CA PHE A 293 -14.90 -7.88 11.13
C PHE A 293 -15.52 -9.01 10.32
N TYR A 294 -14.85 -9.44 9.25
CA TYR A 294 -15.42 -10.40 8.28
C TYR A 294 -14.67 -11.72 8.27
N ARG A 295 -14.05 -12.08 9.40
CA ARG A 295 -13.22 -13.28 9.57
C ARG A 295 -13.94 -14.58 9.24
N SER A 296 -15.24 -14.67 9.42
CA SER A 296 -16.04 -15.85 9.15
C SER A 296 -16.02 -16.32 7.68
N PHE A 297 -15.69 -15.42 6.76
CA PHE A 297 -15.56 -15.73 5.34
C PHE A 297 -14.17 -16.24 4.95
N LEU A 298 -13.16 -16.03 5.80
CA LEU A 298 -11.78 -16.51 5.57
C LEU A 298 -11.61 -18.02 5.69
N SER A 299 -12.47 -18.69 6.43
CA SER A 299 -12.38 -20.14 6.62
C SER A 299 -12.61 -20.94 5.33
N ILE A 300 -13.06 -20.28 4.26
CA ILE A 300 -13.44 -20.94 3.02
C ILE A 300 -12.34 -20.85 1.95
N ASN A 301 -11.47 -19.81 1.94
CA ASN A 301 -10.41 -19.69 0.95
C ASN A 301 -9.23 -18.83 1.48
N PRO A 302 -8.24 -19.43 2.14
CA PRO A 302 -7.07 -18.70 2.67
C PRO A 302 -6.10 -18.22 1.58
N VAL A 303 -6.32 -18.58 0.31
CA VAL A 303 -5.48 -18.18 -0.81
C VAL A 303 -6.27 -17.29 -1.77
N VAL A 304 -5.81 -16.05 -1.94
CA VAL A 304 -6.33 -15.14 -2.94
C VAL A 304 -5.28 -14.94 -4.02
N ILE A 305 -5.65 -15.19 -5.26
CA ILE A 305 -4.77 -15.12 -6.44
C ILE A 305 -5.08 -13.86 -7.22
N LYS A 306 -4.05 -13.15 -7.67
CA LYS A 306 -4.23 -12.11 -8.69
C LYS A 306 -4.70 -12.75 -9.99
N PRO A 307 -5.84 -12.37 -10.57
CA PRO A 307 -6.55 -13.17 -11.57
C PRO A 307 -5.96 -13.17 -12.98
N SER A 308 -4.70 -12.86 -13.22
CA SER A 308 -4.33 -12.56 -14.61
C SER A 308 -3.13 -13.28 -15.23
N ARG A 309 -2.40 -14.22 -14.61
CA ARG A 309 -1.16 -14.70 -15.22
C ARG A 309 -0.69 -16.12 -14.92
N PHE A 310 -1.54 -17.13 -14.71
CA PHE A 310 -0.98 -18.45 -14.38
C PHE A 310 -1.11 -19.50 -15.47
N ASN A 311 0.03 -19.83 -16.08
CA ASN A 311 0.43 -21.18 -16.44
C ASN A 311 1.57 -21.56 -15.50
N ILE A 312 1.35 -22.44 -14.52
CA ILE A 312 2.42 -22.93 -13.65
C ILE A 312 3.33 -23.86 -14.46
N LEU A 313 4.23 -23.27 -15.23
CA LEU A 313 5.37 -23.97 -15.84
C LEU A 313 6.66 -23.67 -15.07
N SER A 314 6.56 -23.07 -13.89
CA SER A 314 7.74 -22.69 -13.12
C SER A 314 8.17 -23.81 -12.19
N ASN A 315 9.46 -24.12 -12.24
CA ASN A 315 10.11 -25.00 -11.29
C ASN A 315 10.68 -24.23 -10.08
N VAL A 316 10.41 -22.92 -9.96
CA VAL A 316 10.90 -22.08 -8.87
C VAL A 316 9.77 -21.29 -8.25
N ILE A 317 9.58 -21.46 -6.96
CA ILE A 317 8.58 -20.73 -6.15
C ILE A 317 9.30 -19.98 -5.04
N VAL A 318 9.05 -18.69 -4.92
CA VAL A 318 9.64 -17.84 -3.88
C VAL A 318 8.59 -17.47 -2.85
N PHE A 319 8.82 -17.82 -1.60
CA PHE A 319 7.98 -17.41 -0.48
C PHE A 319 8.56 -16.16 0.18
N VAL A 320 7.80 -15.08 0.14
CA VAL A 320 8.14 -13.80 0.76
C VAL A 320 7.12 -13.42 1.84
N GLY A 321 7.42 -12.45 2.68
CA GLY A 321 6.54 -11.99 3.75
C GLY A 321 7.34 -11.51 4.96
N GLU A 322 6.65 -10.90 5.91
CA GLU A 322 7.25 -10.33 7.12
C GLU A 322 7.86 -11.39 8.04
N ILE A 323 8.60 -10.92 9.06
CA ILE A 323 9.20 -11.82 10.06
C ILE A 323 8.14 -12.69 10.73
N ALA A 324 8.45 -13.97 10.93
CA ALA A 324 7.60 -14.97 11.58
C ALA A 324 6.22 -15.19 10.90
N SER A 325 6.05 -14.82 9.62
CA SER A 325 4.82 -15.06 8.86
C SER A 325 4.59 -16.53 8.45
N GLY A 326 5.58 -17.43 8.60
CA GLY A 326 5.44 -18.86 8.26
C GLY A 326 6.19 -19.31 6.99
N LYS A 327 6.96 -18.43 6.33
CA LYS A 327 7.71 -18.75 5.10
C LYS A 327 8.56 -20.02 5.19
N THR A 328 9.40 -20.08 6.20
CA THR A 328 10.31 -21.23 6.41
C THR A 328 9.53 -22.50 6.67
N ILE A 329 8.47 -22.42 7.50
CA ILE A 329 7.62 -23.55 7.84
C ILE A 329 7.00 -24.17 6.58
N ILE A 330 6.41 -23.36 5.69
CA ILE A 330 5.81 -23.90 4.45
C ILE A 330 6.88 -24.54 3.56
N CYS A 331 8.06 -23.93 3.42
CA CYS A 331 9.15 -24.51 2.63
C CYS A 331 9.63 -25.86 3.20
N GLU A 332 9.77 -25.96 4.51
CA GLU A 332 10.11 -27.22 5.20
C GLU A 332 9.04 -28.29 4.99
N ILE A 333 7.76 -27.95 5.12
CA ILE A 333 6.65 -28.89 4.91
C ILE A 333 6.61 -29.37 3.45
N LEU A 334 6.77 -28.46 2.48
CA LEU A 334 6.81 -28.81 1.06
C LEU A 334 8.01 -29.70 0.73
N SER A 335 9.16 -29.42 1.31
CA SER A 335 10.34 -30.29 1.17
C SER A 335 10.06 -31.68 1.74
N LYS A 336 9.50 -31.76 2.95
CA LYS A 336 9.25 -33.02 3.65
C LYS A 336 8.12 -33.84 3.03
N LYS A 337 6.98 -33.23 2.68
CA LYS A 337 5.79 -33.94 2.16
C LYS A 337 5.83 -34.19 0.66
N LEU A 338 6.42 -33.28 -0.13
CA LEU A 338 6.42 -33.35 -1.59
C LEU A 338 7.81 -33.52 -2.21
N GLY A 339 8.86 -33.51 -1.38
CA GLY A 339 10.23 -33.65 -1.85
C GLY A 339 10.74 -32.45 -2.65
N PHE A 340 10.17 -31.26 -2.47
CA PHE A 340 10.65 -30.03 -3.11
C PHE A 340 12.04 -29.69 -2.58
N ASN A 341 12.85 -29.04 -3.43
CA ASN A 341 14.17 -28.57 -3.03
C ASN A 341 14.02 -27.24 -2.26
N HIS A 342 14.27 -27.26 -0.94
CA HIS A 342 14.22 -26.06 -0.12
C HIS A 342 15.55 -25.30 -0.17
N VAL A 343 15.52 -24.06 -0.59
CA VAL A 343 16.66 -23.14 -0.66
C VAL A 343 16.45 -22.02 0.35
N SER A 344 17.22 -22.05 1.42
CA SER A 344 17.16 -21.02 2.47
C SER A 344 18.07 -19.84 2.11
N THR A 345 17.47 -18.67 1.93
CA THR A 345 18.21 -17.42 1.71
C THR A 345 19.14 -17.11 2.90
N ARG A 346 18.72 -17.45 4.11
CA ARG A 346 19.54 -17.27 5.31
C ARG A 346 20.84 -18.07 5.23
N GLU A 347 20.75 -19.33 4.80
CA GLU A 347 21.95 -20.19 4.64
C GLU A 347 22.85 -19.67 3.53
N CYS A 348 22.27 -19.18 2.42
CA CYS A 348 23.04 -18.57 1.36
C CYS A 348 23.80 -17.32 1.84
N VAL A 349 23.15 -16.45 2.60
CA VAL A 349 23.80 -15.27 3.19
C VAL A 349 24.87 -15.69 4.20
N SER A 350 24.60 -16.67 5.07
CA SER A 350 25.56 -17.16 6.06
C SER A 350 26.88 -17.58 5.42
N LYS A 351 26.81 -18.32 4.30
CA LYS A 351 28.00 -18.72 3.53
C LYS A 351 28.76 -17.53 2.97
N LEU A 352 28.03 -16.53 2.44
CA LEU A 352 28.66 -15.37 1.81
C LEU A 352 29.32 -14.42 2.81
N ILE A 353 28.84 -14.38 4.06
CA ILE A 353 29.43 -13.56 5.13
C ILE A 353 30.33 -14.38 6.08
N GLU A 354 30.58 -15.67 5.74
CA GLU A 354 31.43 -16.58 6.50
C GLU A 354 30.97 -16.73 7.98
N MET A 355 29.67 -16.76 8.21
CA MET A 355 29.08 -17.04 9.53
C MET A 355 28.35 -18.38 9.50
N GLU A 356 29.02 -19.41 10.02
CA GLU A 356 28.39 -20.70 10.26
C GLU A 356 27.85 -20.75 11.69
N ASP A 357 26.66 -21.32 11.84
CA ASP A 357 25.97 -21.65 13.10
C ASP A 357 25.92 -20.55 14.17
N PHE A 358 24.83 -19.75 14.16
CA PHE A 358 24.62 -18.71 15.13
C PHE A 358 23.30 -18.89 15.87
N GLY A 359 23.37 -18.83 17.20
CA GLY A 359 22.23 -18.85 18.11
C GLY A 359 21.39 -17.58 18.08
N ILE A 360 20.33 -17.54 18.92
CA ILE A 360 19.41 -16.37 18.99
C ILE A 360 20.15 -15.09 19.39
N LYS A 361 21.21 -15.18 20.20
CA LYS A 361 22.01 -14.03 20.64
C LYS A 361 22.78 -13.37 19.48
N ASP A 362 23.15 -14.14 18.48
CA ASP A 362 23.97 -13.68 17.37
C ASP A 362 23.13 -13.14 16.19
N ARG A 363 21.81 -13.16 16.34
CA ARG A 363 20.89 -12.74 15.28
C ARG A 363 21.05 -11.26 14.88
N THR A 364 21.24 -10.39 15.85
CA THR A 364 21.45 -8.96 15.61
C THR A 364 22.78 -8.72 14.89
N GLU A 365 23.83 -9.48 15.25
CA GLU A 365 25.11 -9.43 14.57
C GLU A 365 25.01 -9.95 13.13
N PHE A 366 24.30 -11.07 12.93
CA PHE A 366 24.02 -11.60 11.60
C PHE A 366 23.28 -10.57 10.74
N GLN A 367 22.22 -9.96 11.26
CA GLN A 367 21.46 -8.94 10.52
C GLN A 367 22.36 -7.77 10.10
N LYS A 368 23.19 -7.25 11.01
CA LYS A 368 24.15 -6.17 10.70
C LYS A 368 25.15 -6.57 9.61
N LYS A 369 25.73 -7.76 9.70
CA LYS A 369 26.69 -8.24 8.69
C LYS A 369 26.00 -8.49 7.35
N ALA A 370 24.80 -9.07 7.37
CA ALA A 370 23.99 -9.29 6.17
C ALA A 370 23.63 -7.97 5.48
N GLU A 371 23.22 -6.96 6.25
CA GLU A 371 22.91 -5.62 5.75
C GLU A 371 24.14 -4.96 5.11
N VAL A 372 25.29 -4.98 5.80
CA VAL A 372 26.54 -4.46 5.24
C VAL A 372 26.94 -5.20 3.96
N PHE A 373 26.71 -6.51 3.89
CA PHE A 373 26.98 -7.30 2.68
C PHE A 373 26.06 -6.90 1.54
N ILE A 374 24.77 -6.84 1.77
CA ILE A 374 23.75 -6.53 0.75
C ILE A 374 23.90 -5.11 0.22
N ASN A 375 24.23 -4.15 1.09
CA ASN A 375 24.41 -2.74 0.68
C ASN A 375 25.71 -2.49 -0.14
N LYS A 376 26.56 -3.51 -0.36
CA LYS A 376 27.62 -3.43 -1.35
C LYS A 376 27.02 -3.56 -2.76
N ASN A 377 27.59 -2.83 -3.72
CA ASN A 377 27.07 -2.80 -5.10
C ASN A 377 26.83 -4.17 -5.75
N GLU A 378 27.57 -5.20 -5.33
CA GLU A 378 27.44 -6.55 -5.86
C GLU A 378 26.69 -7.51 -4.93
N GLY A 379 26.31 -7.08 -3.72
CA GLY A 379 25.70 -7.92 -2.68
C GLY A 379 24.45 -8.66 -3.16
N PRO A 380 23.44 -7.97 -3.71
CA PRO A 380 22.22 -8.61 -4.22
C PRO A 380 22.51 -9.62 -5.36
N PHE A 381 23.44 -9.31 -6.24
CA PHE A 381 23.86 -10.18 -7.34
C PHE A 381 24.57 -11.45 -6.83
N LEU A 382 25.50 -11.31 -5.89
CA LEU A 382 26.22 -12.44 -5.29
C LEU A 382 25.25 -13.36 -4.54
N LEU A 383 24.29 -12.79 -3.83
CA LEU A 383 23.24 -13.58 -3.15
C LEU A 383 22.36 -14.32 -4.16
N ALA A 384 21.94 -13.67 -5.24
CA ALA A 384 21.17 -14.32 -6.29
C ALA A 384 21.97 -15.47 -6.95
N ALA A 385 23.26 -15.28 -7.19
CA ALA A 385 24.15 -16.31 -7.74
C ALA A 385 24.30 -17.52 -6.78
N GLU A 386 24.42 -17.29 -5.47
CA GLU A 386 24.48 -18.37 -4.49
C GLU A 386 23.16 -19.14 -4.38
N ILE A 387 22.02 -18.43 -4.39
CA ILE A 387 20.69 -19.04 -4.48
C ILE A 387 20.58 -19.90 -5.74
N GLN A 388 21.01 -19.38 -6.91
CA GLN A 388 20.98 -20.09 -8.18
C GLN A 388 21.81 -21.41 -8.15
N LYS A 389 22.97 -21.42 -7.51
CA LYS A 389 23.76 -22.65 -7.34
C LYS A 389 22.98 -23.73 -6.59
N ASN A 390 22.15 -23.34 -5.62
CA ASN A 390 21.35 -24.27 -4.82
C ASN A 390 20.10 -24.74 -5.58
N ILE A 391 19.49 -23.89 -6.42
CA ILE A 391 18.40 -24.27 -7.34
C ILE A 391 18.92 -25.30 -8.37
N GLY A 392 20.04 -25.05 -9.01
CA GLY A 392 20.60 -25.86 -10.10
C GLY A 392 21.07 -27.26 -9.69
N LYS A 393 21.07 -27.59 -8.40
CA LYS A 393 21.44 -28.92 -7.89
C LYS A 393 20.32 -29.95 -7.92
N SER A 394 19.11 -29.57 -8.33
CA SER A 394 17.93 -30.44 -8.27
C SER A 394 17.04 -30.26 -9.50
N ASP A 395 16.60 -31.38 -10.08
CA ASP A 395 15.56 -31.39 -11.13
C ASP A 395 14.12 -31.21 -10.56
N LYS A 396 14.03 -31.07 -9.24
CA LYS A 396 12.76 -30.89 -8.53
C LYS A 396 12.36 -29.41 -8.50
N ILE A 397 11.06 -29.18 -8.20
CA ILE A 397 10.60 -27.83 -7.89
C ILE A 397 11.39 -27.28 -6.72
N SER A 398 11.98 -26.10 -6.88
CA SER A 398 12.71 -25.41 -5.83
C SER A 398 11.80 -24.38 -5.14
N VAL A 399 11.78 -24.39 -3.83
CA VAL A 399 11.09 -23.41 -2.99
C VAL A 399 12.12 -22.60 -2.23
N ILE A 400 12.06 -21.29 -2.36
CA ILE A 400 13.01 -20.35 -1.78
C ILE A 400 12.31 -19.57 -0.68
N ASP A 401 12.91 -19.50 0.50
CA ASP A 401 12.40 -18.66 1.60
C ASP A 401 13.33 -17.47 1.89
N GLY A 402 12.74 -16.40 2.40
CA GLY A 402 13.48 -15.34 3.07
C GLY A 402 14.14 -14.28 2.19
N ILE A 403 13.83 -14.20 0.89
CA ILE A 403 14.25 -13.06 0.07
C ILE A 403 13.61 -11.79 0.65
N ARG A 404 14.45 -10.78 0.91
CA ARG A 404 14.04 -9.53 1.57
C ARG A 404 14.38 -8.29 0.76
N HIS A 405 15.18 -8.43 -0.30
CA HIS A 405 15.65 -7.35 -1.15
C HIS A 405 15.07 -7.48 -2.54
N LEU A 406 14.48 -6.39 -3.03
CA LEU A 406 13.85 -6.36 -4.35
C LEU A 406 14.86 -6.60 -5.47
N GLU A 407 16.08 -6.07 -5.33
CA GLU A 407 17.15 -6.27 -6.32
C GLU A 407 17.52 -7.76 -6.42
N THR A 408 17.69 -8.47 -5.31
CA THR A 408 17.96 -9.92 -5.31
C THR A 408 16.83 -10.70 -6.00
N LEU A 409 15.57 -10.35 -5.70
CA LEU A 409 14.41 -10.96 -6.36
C LEU A 409 14.44 -10.72 -7.87
N ASN A 410 14.76 -9.51 -8.30
CA ASN A 410 14.82 -9.14 -9.70
C ASN A 410 15.94 -9.88 -10.44
N GLU A 411 17.10 -10.09 -9.81
CA GLU A 411 18.17 -10.91 -10.40
C GLU A 411 17.74 -12.38 -10.59
N ILE A 412 17.04 -12.95 -9.61
CA ILE A 412 16.49 -14.32 -9.73
C ILE A 412 15.40 -14.38 -10.81
N LYS A 413 14.53 -13.35 -10.91
CA LYS A 413 13.53 -13.25 -11.99
C LYS A 413 14.16 -13.23 -13.40
N LYS A 414 15.32 -12.60 -13.58
CA LYS A 414 16.03 -12.61 -14.86
C LYS A 414 16.48 -14.03 -15.26
N LEU A 415 16.91 -14.83 -14.28
CA LEU A 415 17.35 -16.22 -14.50
C LEU A 415 16.15 -17.18 -14.65
N HIS A 416 15.05 -16.89 -13.99
CA HIS A 416 13.82 -17.68 -13.99
C HIS A 416 12.61 -16.78 -14.32
N PRO A 417 12.38 -16.43 -15.60
CA PRO A 417 11.30 -15.50 -15.98
C PRO A 417 9.89 -15.94 -15.57
N ASN A 418 9.69 -17.25 -15.38
CA ASN A 418 8.41 -17.85 -14.99
C ASN A 418 8.32 -18.15 -13.49
N LEU A 419 9.28 -17.67 -12.67
CA LEU A 419 9.21 -17.91 -11.24
C LEU A 419 7.95 -17.30 -10.64
N ILE A 420 7.44 -17.93 -9.59
CA ILE A 420 6.23 -17.50 -8.89
C ILE A 420 6.62 -16.93 -7.54
N VAL A 421 6.16 -15.74 -7.24
CA VAL A 421 6.33 -15.08 -5.94
C VAL A 421 5.03 -15.22 -5.14
N ILE A 422 5.10 -15.88 -4.00
CA ILE A 422 3.96 -16.04 -3.07
C ILE A 422 4.25 -15.24 -1.81
N TYR A 423 3.40 -14.27 -1.49
CA TYR A 423 3.48 -13.52 -0.26
C TYR A 423 2.69 -14.22 0.84
N ILE A 424 3.36 -14.54 1.96
CA ILE A 424 2.70 -15.07 3.15
C ILE A 424 2.41 -13.93 4.10
N GLU A 425 1.14 -13.68 4.32
CA GLU A 425 0.64 -12.68 5.21
C GLU A 425 0.18 -13.31 6.53
N SER A 426 0.50 -12.66 7.65
CA SER A 426 0.11 -13.08 8.97
C SER A 426 -0.30 -11.86 9.79
N THR A 427 -1.23 -12.02 10.73
CA THR A 427 -1.50 -10.95 11.68
C THR A 427 -0.25 -10.69 12.51
N ARG A 428 -0.18 -9.49 13.09
CA ARG A 428 0.93 -9.15 13.96
C ARG A 428 0.93 -10.01 15.24
N ASP A 429 -0.25 -10.32 15.76
CA ASP A 429 -0.41 -11.19 16.92
C ASP A 429 0.07 -12.61 16.64
N ASP A 430 -0.29 -13.15 15.46
CA ASP A 430 0.18 -14.47 15.05
C ASP A 430 1.70 -14.45 14.79
N SER A 431 2.21 -13.42 14.13
CA SER A 431 3.65 -13.25 13.90
C SER A 431 4.42 -13.11 15.22
N PHE A 432 3.89 -12.35 16.19
CA PHE A 432 4.50 -12.24 17.51
C PHE A 432 4.46 -13.57 18.28
N ARG A 433 3.33 -14.28 18.26
CA ARG A 433 3.20 -15.61 18.86
C ARG A 433 4.21 -16.58 18.26
N ASN A 434 4.33 -16.61 16.93
CA ASN A 434 5.30 -17.44 16.22
C ASN A 434 6.75 -17.05 16.56
N TYR A 435 7.02 -15.76 16.72
CA TYR A 435 8.34 -15.26 17.13
C TYR A 435 8.68 -15.70 18.56
N CYS A 436 7.72 -15.60 19.50
CA CYS A 436 7.86 -16.07 20.86
C CYS A 436 8.10 -17.59 20.94
N ASN A 437 7.35 -18.38 20.15
CA ASN A 437 7.51 -19.84 20.11
C ASN A 437 8.92 -20.23 19.65
N ARG A 438 9.47 -19.56 18.61
CA ARG A 438 10.85 -19.79 18.15
C ARG A 438 11.90 -19.44 19.20
N SER A 439 11.64 -18.47 20.05
CA SER A 439 12.52 -18.04 21.14
C SER A 439 12.28 -18.83 22.45
N LYS A 440 11.50 -19.90 22.39
CA LYS A 440 11.10 -20.71 23.58
C LYS A 440 10.47 -19.83 24.69
N GLY A 441 9.64 -18.86 24.30
CA GLY A 441 8.94 -17.95 25.20
C GLY A 441 9.81 -16.84 25.82
N LYS A 442 11.06 -16.68 25.41
CA LYS A 442 11.99 -15.69 25.97
C LYS A 442 11.97 -14.33 25.26
N ALA A 443 11.33 -14.24 24.09
CA ALA A 443 11.25 -12.99 23.34
C ALA A 443 10.25 -12.02 23.96
N THR A 444 10.66 -10.76 24.07
CA THR A 444 9.77 -9.67 24.46
C THR A 444 9.17 -9.00 23.24
N ILE A 445 8.09 -8.26 23.49
CA ILE A 445 7.43 -7.49 22.43
C ILE A 445 8.33 -6.40 21.86
N ASP A 446 9.16 -5.79 22.69
CA ASP A 446 10.09 -4.73 22.26
C ASP A 446 11.19 -5.31 21.36
N GLN A 447 11.69 -6.50 21.67
CA GLN A 447 12.61 -7.22 20.79
C GLN A 447 11.96 -7.57 19.43
N PHE A 448 10.69 -7.98 19.45
CA PHE A 448 9.95 -8.23 18.21
C PHE A 448 9.76 -6.96 17.39
N ARG A 449 9.45 -5.83 18.03
CA ARG A 449 9.33 -4.52 17.40
C ARG A 449 10.65 -4.08 16.77
N GLU A 450 11.75 -4.16 17.51
CA GLU A 450 13.09 -3.79 17.03
C GLU A 450 13.45 -4.57 15.75
N VAL A 451 13.25 -5.88 15.76
CA VAL A 451 13.56 -6.71 14.58
C VAL A 451 12.64 -6.40 13.41
N ARG A 452 11.38 -6.05 13.66
CA ARG A 452 10.39 -5.74 12.61
C ARG A 452 10.61 -4.37 11.97
N HIS A 453 11.12 -3.40 12.72
CA HIS A 453 11.46 -2.06 12.21
C HIS A 453 12.87 -1.97 11.61
N HIS A 454 13.54 -3.09 11.48
CA HIS A 454 14.84 -3.09 10.82
C HIS A 454 14.70 -2.69 9.34
N PRO A 455 15.58 -1.84 8.78
CA PRO A 455 15.48 -1.36 7.40
C PRO A 455 15.29 -2.46 6.35
N VAL A 456 15.87 -3.63 6.58
CA VAL A 456 15.70 -4.83 5.73
C VAL A 456 14.23 -5.27 5.61
N GLU A 457 13.37 -4.95 6.57
CA GLU A 457 11.94 -5.31 6.50
C GLU A 457 11.12 -4.28 5.70
N GLU A 458 11.64 -3.09 5.43
CA GLU A 458 10.93 -2.05 4.65
C GLU A 458 10.75 -2.45 3.18
N GLU A 459 11.74 -3.10 2.58
CA GLU A 459 11.67 -3.57 1.21
C GLU A 459 10.66 -4.70 1.00
N ILE A 460 10.31 -5.44 2.07
CA ILE A 460 9.30 -6.52 1.99
C ILE A 460 7.94 -5.99 1.55
N GLN A 461 7.60 -4.76 1.92
CA GLN A 461 6.37 -4.12 1.45
C GLN A 461 6.40 -3.84 -0.05
N GLN A 462 7.57 -3.54 -0.62
CA GLN A 462 7.72 -3.38 -2.06
C GLN A 462 7.60 -4.74 -2.76
N ILE A 463 8.24 -5.78 -2.22
CA ILE A 463 8.15 -7.15 -2.73
C ILE A 463 6.70 -7.67 -2.68
N LYS A 464 5.91 -7.25 -1.69
CA LYS A 464 4.47 -7.59 -1.62
C LYS A 464 3.72 -7.19 -2.89
N TYR A 465 4.02 -6.04 -3.49
CA TYR A 465 3.37 -5.61 -4.74
C TYR A 465 3.81 -6.42 -5.96
N GLU A 466 4.99 -7.03 -5.89
CA GLU A 466 5.53 -7.91 -6.92
C GLU A 466 5.02 -9.35 -6.81
N ALA A 467 4.29 -9.67 -5.73
CA ALA A 467 3.79 -11.02 -5.51
C ALA A 467 2.70 -11.41 -6.51
N ASP A 468 2.79 -12.64 -6.98
CA ASP A 468 1.85 -13.25 -7.90
C ASP A 468 0.65 -13.84 -7.17
N ALA A 469 0.86 -14.36 -5.96
CA ALA A 469 -0.18 -14.92 -5.11
C ALA A 469 0.05 -14.54 -3.65
N TYR A 470 -1.00 -14.67 -2.84
CA TYR A 470 -0.98 -14.37 -1.43
C TYR A 470 -1.60 -15.51 -0.64
N ILE A 471 -0.94 -15.91 0.45
CA ILE A 471 -1.47 -16.87 1.41
C ILE A 471 -1.61 -16.17 2.74
N PHE A 472 -2.80 -16.20 3.32
CA PHE A 472 -3.02 -15.73 4.67
C PHE A 472 -2.75 -16.86 5.67
N ASN A 473 -1.73 -16.68 6.49
CA ASN A 473 -1.37 -17.61 7.55
C ASN A 473 -1.94 -17.14 8.90
N GLY A 474 -3.19 -17.47 9.17
CA GLY A 474 -3.86 -17.23 10.44
C GLY A 474 -4.20 -18.51 11.19
N GLY A 475 -3.69 -19.65 10.73
CA GLY A 475 -3.96 -20.98 11.27
C GLY A 475 -2.70 -21.73 11.70
N ASP A 476 -2.84 -23.04 11.77
CA ASP A 476 -1.73 -23.95 12.02
C ASP A 476 -0.97 -24.32 10.71
N GLU A 477 0.08 -25.13 10.88
CA GLU A 477 0.95 -25.56 9.79
C GLU A 477 0.22 -26.39 8.73
N GLU A 478 -0.75 -27.22 9.15
CA GLU A 478 -1.52 -28.05 8.22
C GLU A 478 -2.46 -27.21 7.37
N GLN A 479 -3.14 -26.22 7.96
CA GLN A 479 -3.98 -25.28 7.24
C GLN A 479 -3.18 -24.45 6.22
N LEU A 480 -1.96 -24.04 6.59
CA LEU A 480 -1.06 -23.35 5.66
C LEU A 480 -0.66 -24.24 4.48
N PHE A 481 -0.35 -25.51 4.75
CA PHE A 481 -0.02 -26.50 3.73
C PHE A 481 -1.20 -26.77 2.80
N GLU A 482 -2.40 -27.02 3.35
CA GLU A 482 -3.62 -27.26 2.56
C GLU A 482 -3.96 -26.07 1.67
N ALA A 483 -3.84 -24.84 2.19
CA ALA A 483 -4.05 -23.64 1.42
C ALA A 483 -3.14 -23.59 0.18
N PHE A 484 -1.86 -23.88 0.38
CA PHE A 484 -0.90 -23.93 -0.73
C PHE A 484 -1.24 -25.05 -1.72
N ILE A 485 -1.51 -26.27 -1.25
CA ILE A 485 -1.78 -27.43 -2.11
C ILE A 485 -3.04 -27.25 -2.94
N ASN A 486 -4.09 -26.72 -2.34
CA ASN A 486 -5.34 -26.43 -3.06
C ASN A 486 -5.08 -25.43 -4.20
N TRP A 487 -4.35 -24.34 -3.91
CA TRP A 487 -3.95 -23.38 -4.93
C TRP A 487 -3.06 -24.02 -6.01
N PHE A 488 -2.03 -24.77 -5.60
CA PHE A 488 -1.06 -25.39 -6.49
C PHE A 488 -1.70 -26.39 -7.45
N ASN A 489 -2.60 -27.24 -6.95
CA ASN A 489 -3.28 -28.25 -7.76
C ASN A 489 -4.26 -27.66 -8.76
N ILE A 490 -4.95 -26.55 -8.41
CA ILE A 490 -5.86 -25.85 -9.31
C ILE A 490 -5.07 -25.22 -10.47
N ASN A 491 -3.87 -24.73 -10.22
CA ASN A 491 -3.10 -23.95 -11.19
C ASN A 491 -2.04 -24.78 -11.93
N LYS A 492 -1.84 -26.05 -11.59
CA LYS A 492 -0.94 -26.98 -12.28
C LYS A 492 -1.55 -27.56 -13.57
N ARG A 493 -2.81 -27.26 -13.83
CA ARG A 493 -3.51 -27.68 -15.06
C ARG A 493 -3.30 -26.62 -16.12
#